data_fbe475f6b4e3d5c1bd2d1972dfeb17ce
#
_entry.id   fbe475f6b4e3d5c1bd2d1972dfeb17ce
#
_cell.length_a   1.000
_cell.length_b   1.000
_cell.length_c   1.000
_cell.angle_alpha   90.00
_cell.angle_beta   90.00
_cell.angle_gamma   90.00
#
_symmetry.space_group_name_H-M   'P 1'
#
loop_
_entity.id
_entity.type
_entity.pdbx_description
1 polymer ?
#
loop_
_entity_poly.entity_id
_entity_poly.type
_entity_poly.pdbx_seq_one_letter_code
_entity_poly.pdbx_strand_id
1 'polypeptide(L)'
;MSTLKLIVVDDDPITRMDIKEMLMQAGYEVVGEGRNGEEAIDLVYQFKPDIVIMDIKMPKMDGIKATRIIRKFNLCAVVLLTAYSQRELVNDAKEAGVTGYLVKPVSEEDLIPAIEIAKSQQEQFRLLERDIQLLKKSIEERKIIEKAKGKLMKRFSCSEEKAYEWMRKKSMEHRISMFKLAEKILEKYENSMTNK
;
A
#
# COMPACT_ATOMS: atom_id res chain seq x y z
N MET A 1 -3.71 -5.85 21.37
CA MET A 1 -3.77 -4.97 20.20
C MET A 1 -2.41 -4.29 20.11
N SER A 2 -1.75 -4.26 18.96
CA SER A 2 -0.49 -3.51 18.80
C SER A 2 -0.78 -2.02 18.93
N THR A 3 0.04 -1.30 19.68
CA THR A 3 -0.04 0.16 19.79
C THR A 3 0.25 0.78 18.42
N LEU A 4 -0.54 1.76 18.00
CA LEU A 4 -0.32 2.50 16.76
C LEU A 4 0.98 3.29 16.85
N LYS A 5 1.79 3.17 15.80
CA LYS A 5 3.05 3.90 15.65
C LYS A 5 2.85 5.17 14.84
N LEU A 6 3.16 6.30 15.42
CA LEU A 6 3.01 7.60 14.81
C LEU A 6 4.36 8.33 14.68
N ILE A 7 4.43 9.19 13.65
CA ILE A 7 5.51 10.15 13.48
C ILE A 7 4.90 11.55 13.48
N VAL A 8 5.56 12.49 14.16
CA VAL A 8 5.17 13.89 14.20
C VAL A 8 6.22 14.74 13.51
N VAL A 9 5.81 15.55 12.53
CA VAL A 9 6.71 16.40 11.74
C VAL A 9 6.19 17.84 11.72
N ASP A 10 6.95 18.74 12.31
CA ASP A 10 6.64 20.17 12.37
C ASP A 10 7.96 20.93 12.57
N ASP A 11 8.19 22.04 11.90
CA ASP A 11 9.41 22.81 12.07
C ASP A 11 9.41 23.61 13.39
N ASP A 12 8.21 23.92 13.93
CA ASP A 12 8.07 24.51 15.26
C ASP A 12 8.21 23.45 16.36
N PRO A 13 9.27 23.54 17.21
CA PRO A 13 9.50 22.57 18.26
C PRO A 13 8.42 22.56 19.35
N ILE A 14 7.73 23.68 19.56
CA ILE A 14 6.67 23.78 20.58
C ILE A 14 5.45 23.01 20.10
N THR A 15 4.96 23.29 18.89
CA THR A 15 3.84 22.57 18.27
C THR A 15 4.11 21.08 18.22
N ARG A 16 5.34 20.68 17.85
CA ARG A 16 5.72 19.26 17.77
C ARG A 16 5.67 18.59 19.13
N MET A 17 6.15 19.26 20.18
CA MET A 17 6.12 18.75 21.55
C MET A 17 4.69 18.60 22.06
N ASP A 18 3.84 19.60 21.85
CA ASP A 18 2.45 19.60 22.29
C ASP A 18 1.66 18.42 21.63
N ILE A 19 1.82 18.25 20.30
CA ILE A 19 1.17 17.15 19.58
C ILE A 19 1.66 15.80 20.10
N LYS A 20 2.97 15.65 20.30
CA LYS A 20 3.54 14.42 20.84
C LYS A 20 2.97 14.10 22.22
N GLU A 21 2.85 15.10 23.10
CA GLU A 21 2.31 14.92 24.44
C GLU A 21 0.85 14.47 24.40
N MET A 22 -0.01 15.14 23.59
CA MET A 22 -1.41 14.71 23.37
C MET A 22 -1.51 13.28 22.90
N LEU A 23 -0.67 12.88 21.94
CA LEU A 23 -0.65 11.51 21.41
C LEU A 23 -0.26 10.47 22.46
N MET A 24 0.77 10.76 23.26
CA MET A 24 1.24 9.86 24.30
C MET A 24 0.21 9.72 25.43
N GLN A 25 -0.48 10.81 25.81
CA GLN A 25 -1.57 10.79 26.80
C GLN A 25 -2.75 9.97 26.30
N ALA A 26 -3.05 9.99 25.01
CA ALA A 26 -4.07 9.17 24.38
C ALA A 26 -3.64 7.68 24.16
N GLY A 27 -2.43 7.30 24.56
CA GLY A 27 -1.93 5.93 24.51
C GLY A 27 -1.32 5.49 23.17
N TYR A 28 -0.98 6.44 22.29
CA TYR A 28 -0.28 6.17 21.05
C TYR A 28 1.25 6.17 21.24
N GLU A 29 1.97 5.47 20.37
CA GLU A 29 3.43 5.40 20.37
C GLU A 29 4.00 6.36 19.31
N VAL A 30 4.68 7.44 19.74
CA VAL A 30 5.42 8.31 18.82
C VAL A 30 6.82 7.77 18.63
N VAL A 31 7.07 7.17 17.46
CA VAL A 31 8.33 6.47 17.11
C VAL A 31 9.37 7.38 16.46
N GLY A 32 9.00 8.60 16.06
CA GLY A 32 9.91 9.54 15.42
C GLY A 32 9.37 10.95 15.37
N GLU A 33 10.28 11.91 15.33
CA GLU A 33 10.01 13.35 15.19
C GLU A 33 10.88 13.92 14.07
N GLY A 34 10.30 14.74 13.21
CA GLY A 34 10.97 15.43 12.11
C GLY A 34 10.66 16.94 12.07
N ARG A 35 11.44 17.67 11.29
CA ARG A 35 11.36 19.14 11.17
C ARG A 35 11.05 19.62 9.76
N ASN A 36 11.00 18.70 8.79
CA ASN A 36 10.75 18.99 7.38
C ASN A 36 10.35 17.73 6.64
N GLY A 37 9.91 17.87 5.40
CA GLY A 37 9.42 16.76 4.59
C GLY A 37 10.49 15.72 4.23
N GLU A 38 11.77 16.07 4.14
CA GLU A 38 12.86 15.11 3.87
C GLU A 38 13.05 14.18 5.06
N GLU A 39 13.12 14.76 6.28
CA GLU A 39 13.18 13.97 7.51
C GLU A 39 11.95 13.09 7.70
N ALA A 40 10.75 13.59 7.31
CA ALA A 40 9.53 12.79 7.35
C ALA A 40 9.64 11.51 6.49
N ILE A 41 10.17 11.63 5.27
CA ILE A 41 10.35 10.50 4.36
C ILE A 41 11.33 9.49 4.96
N ASP A 42 12.48 9.95 5.45
CA ASP A 42 13.51 9.08 6.05
C ASP A 42 12.96 8.32 7.27
N LEU A 43 12.24 9.01 8.15
CA LEU A 43 11.61 8.42 9.33
C LEU A 43 10.56 7.37 8.94
N VAL A 44 9.75 7.65 7.90
CA VAL A 44 8.75 6.69 7.40
C VAL A 44 9.41 5.42 6.87
N TYR A 45 10.50 5.53 6.13
CA TYR A 45 11.25 4.35 5.68
C TYR A 45 11.86 3.56 6.83
N GLN A 46 12.39 4.26 7.84
CA GLN A 46 13.09 3.64 8.97
C GLN A 46 12.11 2.94 9.92
N PHE A 47 11.05 3.62 10.33
CA PHE A 47 10.15 3.16 11.40
C PHE A 47 8.88 2.48 10.90
N LYS A 48 8.52 2.66 9.61
CA LYS A 48 7.27 2.13 9.01
C LYS A 48 6.06 2.40 9.89
N PRO A 49 5.75 3.67 10.16
CA PRO A 49 4.65 4.05 11.04
C PRO A 49 3.29 3.70 10.41
N ASP A 50 2.27 3.71 11.22
CA ASP A 50 0.89 3.59 10.74
C ASP A 50 0.37 4.94 10.22
N ILE A 51 0.74 6.03 10.90
CA ILE A 51 0.27 7.39 10.57
C ILE A 51 1.42 8.39 10.72
N VAL A 52 1.48 9.35 9.82
CA VAL A 52 2.31 10.57 9.95
C VAL A 52 1.42 11.78 10.14
N ILE A 53 1.69 12.54 11.18
CA ILE A 53 1.08 13.85 11.41
C ILE A 53 2.14 14.89 11.01
N MET A 54 1.82 15.74 10.03
CA MET A 54 2.83 16.57 9.41
C MET A 54 2.31 17.97 9.07
N ASP A 55 3.07 19.00 9.42
CA ASP A 55 2.77 20.36 8.98
C ASP A 55 2.94 20.52 7.47
N ILE A 56 2.13 21.39 6.86
CA ILE A 56 2.24 21.71 5.44
C ILE A 56 3.46 22.57 5.18
N LYS A 57 3.60 23.67 5.94
CA LYS A 57 4.63 24.69 5.68
C LYS A 57 5.89 24.43 6.48
N MET A 58 6.84 23.78 5.90
CA MET A 58 8.15 23.48 6.51
C MET A 58 9.30 23.88 5.58
N PRO A 59 10.50 24.16 6.14
CA PRO A 59 11.70 24.42 5.34
C PRO A 59 12.12 23.20 4.53
N LYS A 60 12.99 23.39 3.52
CA LYS A 60 13.52 22.39 2.60
C LYS A 60 12.45 21.73 1.74
N MET A 61 11.58 20.93 2.34
CA MET A 61 10.48 20.22 1.67
C MET A 61 9.20 20.42 2.46
N ASP A 62 8.15 20.91 1.78
CA ASP A 62 6.81 21.05 2.35
C ASP A 62 6.10 19.71 2.55
N GLY A 63 5.11 19.70 3.44
CA GLY A 63 4.36 18.49 3.79
C GLY A 63 3.55 17.90 2.65
N ILE A 64 3.09 18.70 1.68
CA ILE A 64 2.32 18.21 0.52
C ILE A 64 3.25 17.42 -0.42
N LYS A 65 4.45 17.93 -0.69
CA LYS A 65 5.45 17.21 -1.50
C LYS A 65 5.90 15.92 -0.83
N ALA A 66 6.18 15.97 0.48
CA ALA A 66 6.52 14.79 1.25
C ALA A 66 5.40 13.75 1.20
N THR A 67 4.14 14.18 1.36
CA THR A 67 2.97 13.30 1.26
C THR A 67 2.88 12.61 -0.09
N ARG A 68 3.08 13.30 -1.21
CA ARG A 68 3.07 12.70 -2.54
C ARG A 68 4.10 11.57 -2.67
N ILE A 69 5.28 11.72 -2.06
CA ILE A 69 6.33 10.70 -2.08
C ILE A 69 5.93 9.52 -1.18
N ILE A 70 5.52 9.78 0.05
CA ILE A 70 5.09 8.76 1.02
C ILE A 70 3.94 7.93 0.45
N ARG A 71 2.92 8.58 -0.13
CA ARG A 71 1.74 7.92 -0.70
C ARG A 71 2.01 7.14 -1.98
N LYS A 72 3.00 7.55 -2.78
CA LYS A 72 3.41 6.79 -3.98
C LYS A 72 3.85 5.36 -3.64
N PHE A 73 4.39 5.15 -2.46
CA PHE A 73 4.82 3.84 -1.96
C PHE A 73 3.81 3.21 -0.98
N ASN A 74 2.65 3.88 -0.73
CA ASN A 74 1.58 3.36 0.14
C ASN A 74 2.03 2.98 1.55
N LEU A 75 2.96 3.72 2.12
CA LEU A 75 3.63 3.31 3.35
C LEU A 75 2.76 3.50 4.60
N CYS A 76 2.03 4.61 4.70
CA CYS A 76 1.23 4.95 5.87
C CYS A 76 0.13 5.98 5.55
N ALA A 77 -0.80 6.21 6.47
CA ALA A 77 -1.71 7.34 6.40
C ALA A 77 -0.97 8.66 6.69
N VAL A 78 -1.44 9.76 6.11
CA VAL A 78 -0.90 11.10 6.37
C VAL A 78 -2.02 12.04 6.76
N VAL A 79 -1.88 12.68 7.93
CA VAL A 79 -2.74 13.75 8.42
C VAL A 79 -1.92 15.03 8.37
N LEU A 80 -2.36 16.01 7.57
CA LEU A 80 -1.67 17.29 7.46
C LEU A 80 -2.20 18.29 8.49
N LEU A 81 -1.29 19.09 9.01
CA LEU A 81 -1.60 20.26 9.85
C LEU A 81 -1.46 21.53 9.01
N THR A 82 -2.35 22.47 9.17
CA THR A 82 -2.32 23.71 8.40
C THR A 82 -2.73 24.90 9.26
N ALA A 83 -2.02 25.99 9.12
CA ALA A 83 -2.42 27.28 9.72
C ALA A 83 -3.50 28.01 8.89
N TYR A 84 -3.85 27.49 7.70
CA TYR A 84 -4.71 28.18 6.76
C TYR A 84 -5.81 27.26 6.20
N SER A 85 -7.04 27.76 6.22
CA SER A 85 -8.21 27.11 5.60
C SER A 85 -8.39 27.45 4.11
N GLN A 86 -7.29 27.83 3.40
CA GLN A 86 -7.37 28.23 2.00
C GLN A 86 -7.76 27.02 1.11
N ARG A 87 -8.81 27.19 0.30
CA ARG A 87 -9.33 26.15 -0.60
C ARG A 87 -8.28 25.53 -1.54
N GLU A 88 -7.30 26.31 -1.96
CA GLU A 88 -6.21 25.85 -2.84
C GLU A 88 -5.34 24.79 -2.16
N LEU A 89 -4.90 25.04 -0.93
CA LEU A 89 -4.11 24.06 -0.17
C LEU A 89 -4.88 22.77 0.14
N VAL A 90 -6.19 22.88 0.35
CA VAL A 90 -7.05 21.69 0.54
C VAL A 90 -7.14 20.84 -0.74
N ASN A 91 -7.20 21.49 -1.92
CA ASN A 91 -7.20 20.77 -3.18
C ASN A 91 -5.85 20.09 -3.46
N ASP A 92 -4.74 20.79 -3.25
CA ASP A 92 -3.40 20.23 -3.41
C ASP A 92 -3.15 19.06 -2.45
N ALA A 93 -3.65 19.15 -1.22
CA ALA A 93 -3.60 18.08 -0.24
C ALA A 93 -4.41 16.86 -0.68
N LYS A 94 -5.63 17.05 -1.21
CA LYS A 94 -6.46 15.96 -1.76
C LYS A 94 -5.74 15.25 -2.92
N GLU A 95 -5.17 16.01 -3.86
CA GLU A 95 -4.42 15.44 -5.00
C GLU A 95 -3.14 14.71 -4.53
N ALA A 96 -2.53 15.15 -3.44
CA ALA A 96 -1.41 14.46 -2.83
C ALA A 96 -1.80 13.14 -2.14
N GLY A 97 -3.10 12.89 -1.95
CA GLY A 97 -3.62 11.68 -1.34
C GLY A 97 -3.54 11.68 0.20
N VAL A 98 -3.67 12.85 0.83
CA VAL A 98 -3.76 12.91 2.30
C VAL A 98 -4.98 12.17 2.81
N THR A 99 -4.85 11.58 3.98
CA THR A 99 -5.93 10.85 4.64
C THR A 99 -6.81 11.78 5.48
N GLY A 100 -6.25 12.90 5.93
CA GLY A 100 -6.97 13.91 6.69
C GLY A 100 -6.16 15.21 6.81
N TYR A 101 -6.81 16.28 7.24
CA TYR A 101 -6.14 17.52 7.61
C TYR A 101 -6.80 18.14 8.84
N LEU A 102 -6.02 18.87 9.63
CA LEU A 102 -6.44 19.62 10.80
C LEU A 102 -5.95 21.06 10.70
N VAL A 103 -6.74 21.98 11.23
CA VAL A 103 -6.38 23.41 11.26
C VAL A 103 -5.74 23.73 12.61
N LYS A 104 -4.59 24.41 12.60
CA LYS A 104 -3.92 24.88 13.81
C LYS A 104 -4.66 26.11 14.41
N PRO A 105 -4.77 26.25 15.75
CA PRO A 105 -4.20 25.36 16.77
C PRO A 105 -4.96 24.04 16.89
N VAL A 106 -4.25 22.92 17.06
CA VAL A 106 -4.80 21.58 17.16
C VAL A 106 -5.14 21.28 18.62
N SER A 107 -6.35 20.80 18.87
CA SER A 107 -6.78 20.27 20.16
C SER A 107 -6.76 18.75 20.19
N GLU A 108 -6.75 18.16 21.38
CA GLU A 108 -6.88 16.70 21.53
C GLU A 108 -8.23 16.21 20.97
N GLU A 109 -9.30 16.99 21.14
CA GLU A 109 -10.65 16.68 20.66
C GLU A 109 -10.71 16.61 19.11
N ASP A 110 -9.84 17.32 18.40
CA ASP A 110 -9.74 17.28 16.95
C ASP A 110 -8.76 16.19 16.48
N LEU A 111 -7.63 16.07 17.19
CA LEU A 111 -6.52 15.21 16.81
C LEU A 111 -6.89 13.72 16.87
N ILE A 112 -7.48 13.29 17.98
CA ILE A 112 -7.74 11.87 18.19
C ILE A 112 -8.78 11.30 17.21
N PRO A 113 -9.93 11.97 16.97
CA PRO A 113 -10.87 11.50 15.93
C PRO A 113 -10.25 11.46 14.54
N ALA A 114 -9.40 12.45 14.19
CA ALA A 114 -8.74 12.46 12.88
C ALA A 114 -7.79 11.27 12.70
N ILE A 115 -7.08 10.88 13.76
CA ILE A 115 -6.20 9.69 13.76
C ILE A 115 -7.02 8.41 13.56
N GLU A 116 -8.13 8.24 14.28
CA GLU A 116 -8.97 7.06 14.17
C GLU A 116 -9.62 6.94 12.77
N ILE A 117 -10.03 8.05 12.18
CA ILE A 117 -10.53 8.09 10.80
C ILE A 117 -9.40 7.72 9.83
N ALA A 118 -8.22 8.34 9.97
CA ALA A 118 -7.07 8.06 9.12
C ALA A 118 -6.63 6.59 9.17
N LYS A 119 -6.65 6.00 10.36
CA LYS A 119 -6.38 4.58 10.58
C LYS A 119 -7.40 3.70 9.83
N SER A 120 -8.68 3.95 10.05
CA SER A 120 -9.76 3.18 9.41
C SER A 120 -9.67 3.23 7.88
N GLN A 121 -9.43 4.41 7.31
CA GLN A 121 -9.25 4.58 5.87
C GLN A 121 -8.01 3.83 5.35
N GLN A 122 -6.90 3.86 6.08
CA GLN A 122 -5.68 3.15 5.70
C GLN A 122 -5.87 1.62 5.75
N GLU A 123 -6.60 1.12 6.73
CA GLU A 123 -6.95 -0.31 6.80
C GLU A 123 -7.80 -0.74 5.61
N GLN A 124 -8.84 0.02 5.28
CA GLN A 124 -9.67 -0.24 4.09
C GLN A 124 -8.85 -0.22 2.81
N PHE A 125 -7.95 0.74 2.66
CA PHE A 125 -7.07 0.85 1.51
C PHE A 125 -6.15 -0.37 1.38
N ARG A 126 -5.53 -0.82 2.48
CA ARG A 126 -4.70 -2.04 2.52
C ARG A 126 -5.47 -3.30 2.13
N LEU A 127 -6.74 -3.41 2.54
CA LEU A 127 -7.60 -4.53 2.14
C LEU A 127 -7.87 -4.51 0.64
N LEU A 128 -8.24 -3.35 0.08
CA LEU A 128 -8.47 -3.20 -1.36
C LEU A 128 -7.20 -3.50 -2.18
N GLU A 129 -6.04 -3.06 -1.75
CA GLU A 129 -4.78 -3.38 -2.42
C GLU A 129 -4.50 -4.89 -2.42
N ARG A 130 -4.74 -5.55 -1.28
CA ARG A 130 -4.61 -7.01 -1.17
C ARG A 130 -5.52 -7.72 -2.17
N ASP A 131 -6.78 -7.31 -2.25
CA ASP A 131 -7.75 -7.89 -3.18
C ASP A 131 -7.34 -7.68 -4.64
N ILE A 132 -6.85 -6.49 -4.99
CA ILE A 132 -6.31 -6.20 -6.32
C ILE A 132 -5.12 -7.11 -6.64
N GLN A 133 -4.21 -7.34 -5.70
CA GLN A 133 -3.06 -8.23 -5.91
C GLN A 133 -3.50 -9.69 -6.11
N LEU A 134 -4.47 -10.15 -5.34
CA LEU A 134 -5.04 -11.50 -5.50
C LEU A 134 -5.72 -11.67 -6.86
N LEU A 135 -6.49 -10.67 -7.31
CA LEU A 135 -7.13 -10.68 -8.62
C LEU A 135 -6.11 -10.65 -9.75
N LYS A 136 -5.08 -9.82 -9.67
CA LYS A 136 -3.98 -9.78 -10.66
C LYS A 136 -3.30 -11.14 -10.76
N LYS A 137 -3.00 -11.76 -9.63
CA LYS A 137 -2.40 -13.10 -9.58
C LYS A 137 -3.31 -14.14 -10.23
N SER A 138 -4.61 -14.14 -9.92
CA SER A 138 -5.59 -15.06 -10.51
C SER A 138 -5.69 -14.93 -12.03
N ILE A 139 -5.69 -13.68 -12.54
CA ILE A 139 -5.69 -13.42 -13.98
C ILE A 139 -4.42 -13.97 -14.64
N GLU A 140 -3.26 -13.77 -14.04
CA GLU A 140 -2.00 -14.26 -14.59
C GLU A 140 -1.92 -15.79 -14.57
N GLU A 141 -2.34 -16.43 -13.48
CA GLU A 141 -2.46 -17.88 -13.39
C GLU A 141 -3.39 -18.44 -14.49
N ARG A 142 -4.54 -17.78 -14.72
CA ARG A 142 -5.48 -18.18 -15.78
C ARG A 142 -4.86 -18.07 -17.18
N LYS A 143 -4.12 -17.00 -17.48
CA LYS A 143 -3.41 -16.83 -18.75
C LYS A 143 -2.41 -17.97 -18.99
N ILE A 144 -1.67 -18.37 -17.97
CA ILE A 144 -0.69 -19.46 -18.06
C ILE A 144 -1.39 -20.79 -18.31
N ILE A 145 -2.51 -21.07 -17.63
CA ILE A 145 -3.32 -22.26 -17.85
C ILE A 145 -3.84 -22.29 -19.29
N GLU A 146 -4.40 -21.19 -19.78
CA GLU A 146 -4.90 -21.09 -21.16
C GLU A 146 -3.79 -21.32 -22.20
N LYS A 147 -2.60 -20.74 -21.97
CA LYS A 147 -1.43 -20.94 -22.84
C LYS A 147 -0.99 -22.41 -22.90
N ALA A 148 -0.94 -23.07 -21.74
CA ALA A 148 -0.60 -24.49 -21.66
C ALA A 148 -1.66 -25.38 -22.35
N LYS A 149 -2.94 -25.09 -22.13
CA LYS A 149 -4.07 -25.75 -22.79
C LYS A 149 -3.97 -25.62 -24.32
N GLY A 150 -3.71 -24.42 -24.83
CA GLY A 150 -3.50 -24.18 -26.27
C GLY A 150 -2.33 -24.98 -26.86
N LYS A 151 -1.23 -25.16 -26.11
CA LYS A 151 -0.10 -26.01 -26.53
C LYS A 151 -0.49 -27.47 -26.58
N LEU A 152 -1.25 -27.98 -25.61
CA LEU A 152 -1.74 -29.35 -25.61
C LEU A 152 -2.71 -29.61 -26.77
N MET A 153 -3.65 -28.70 -27.01
CA MET A 153 -4.58 -28.79 -28.14
C MET A 153 -3.85 -28.95 -29.48
N LYS A 154 -2.81 -28.14 -29.72
CA LYS A 154 -1.99 -28.22 -30.95
C LYS A 154 -1.20 -29.49 -31.04
N ARG A 155 -0.62 -29.98 -29.93
CA ARG A 155 0.24 -31.20 -29.95
C ARG A 155 -0.57 -32.49 -30.15
N PHE A 156 -1.73 -32.58 -29.51
CA PHE A 156 -2.54 -33.80 -29.50
C PHE A 156 -3.76 -33.70 -30.40
N SER A 157 -3.89 -32.64 -31.18
CA SER A 157 -5.03 -32.39 -32.08
C SER A 157 -6.38 -32.66 -31.41
N CYS A 158 -6.53 -32.21 -30.15
CA CYS A 158 -7.72 -32.47 -29.35
C CYS A 158 -8.52 -31.14 -29.08
N SER A 159 -9.79 -31.33 -28.70
CA SER A 159 -10.65 -30.18 -28.31
C SER A 159 -10.19 -29.55 -27.00
N GLU A 160 -10.67 -28.32 -26.78
CA GLU A 160 -10.41 -27.60 -25.57
C GLU A 160 -10.85 -28.33 -24.30
N GLU A 161 -12.04 -28.91 -24.34
CA GLU A 161 -12.59 -29.72 -23.25
C GLU A 161 -11.67 -30.89 -22.89
N LYS A 162 -11.22 -31.67 -23.89
CA LYS A 162 -10.31 -32.78 -23.66
C LYS A 162 -8.97 -32.37 -23.11
N ALA A 163 -8.43 -31.24 -23.56
CA ALA A 163 -7.18 -30.69 -23.03
C ALA A 163 -7.35 -30.27 -21.57
N TYR A 164 -8.46 -29.59 -21.24
CA TYR A 164 -8.77 -29.17 -19.87
C TYR A 164 -8.98 -30.36 -18.93
N GLU A 165 -9.77 -31.36 -19.34
CA GLU A 165 -9.99 -32.59 -18.56
C GLU A 165 -8.69 -33.32 -18.27
N TRP A 166 -7.83 -33.44 -19.27
CA TRP A 166 -6.51 -34.04 -19.12
C TRP A 166 -5.67 -33.28 -18.09
N MET A 167 -5.60 -31.97 -18.22
CA MET A 167 -4.88 -31.14 -17.25
C MET A 167 -5.45 -31.29 -15.85
N ARG A 168 -6.78 -31.28 -15.71
CA ARG A 168 -7.45 -31.45 -14.41
C ARG A 168 -7.12 -32.80 -13.79
N LYS A 169 -7.21 -33.87 -14.55
CA LYS A 169 -6.88 -35.21 -14.09
C LYS A 169 -5.42 -35.29 -13.63
N LYS A 170 -4.50 -34.75 -14.42
CA LYS A 170 -3.06 -34.76 -14.09
C LYS A 170 -2.73 -33.91 -12.88
N SER A 171 -3.38 -32.77 -12.69
CA SER A 171 -3.20 -31.94 -11.49
C SER A 171 -3.63 -32.70 -10.22
N MET A 172 -4.75 -33.42 -10.29
CA MET A 172 -5.26 -34.23 -9.18
C MET A 172 -4.35 -35.45 -8.90
N GLU A 173 -3.93 -36.19 -9.92
CA GLU A 173 -3.01 -37.31 -9.79
C GLU A 173 -1.68 -36.92 -9.11
N HIS A 174 -1.15 -35.75 -9.46
CA HIS A 174 0.12 -35.25 -8.91
C HIS A 174 -0.06 -34.37 -7.66
N ARG A 175 -1.28 -34.13 -7.21
CA ARG A 175 -1.60 -33.26 -6.06
C ARG A 175 -0.97 -31.86 -6.18
N ILE A 176 -0.99 -31.28 -7.37
CA ILE A 176 -0.51 -29.93 -7.65
C ILE A 176 -1.62 -29.07 -8.23
N SER A 177 -1.50 -27.74 -8.12
CA SER A 177 -2.48 -26.85 -8.75
C SER A 177 -2.43 -26.91 -10.27
N MET A 178 -3.56 -26.56 -10.92
CA MET A 178 -3.64 -26.44 -12.40
C MET A 178 -2.57 -25.48 -12.93
N PHE A 179 -2.32 -24.37 -12.22
CA PHE A 179 -1.28 -23.41 -12.54
C PHE A 179 0.13 -24.05 -12.53
N LYS A 180 0.50 -24.74 -11.45
CA LYS A 180 1.79 -25.45 -11.36
C LYS A 180 1.96 -26.52 -12.45
N LEU A 181 0.87 -27.20 -12.83
CA LEU A 181 0.91 -28.15 -13.94
C LEU A 181 1.12 -27.41 -15.26
N ALA A 182 0.44 -26.29 -15.47
CA ALA A 182 0.57 -25.47 -16.67
C ALA A 182 2.00 -24.94 -16.87
N GLU A 183 2.63 -24.45 -15.81
CA GLU A 183 4.05 -24.04 -15.83
C GLU A 183 4.96 -25.19 -16.30
N LYS A 184 4.84 -26.37 -15.69
CA LYS A 184 5.63 -27.55 -16.08
C LYS A 184 5.41 -27.99 -17.54
N ILE A 185 4.18 -27.84 -18.01
CA ILE A 185 3.87 -28.12 -19.43
C ILE A 185 4.62 -27.14 -20.32
N LEU A 186 4.55 -25.85 -20.03
CA LEU A 186 5.19 -24.80 -20.83
C LEU A 186 6.71 -24.93 -20.83
N GLU A 187 7.34 -25.17 -19.67
CA GLU A 187 8.78 -25.42 -19.55
C GLU A 187 9.25 -26.61 -20.43
N LYS A 188 8.51 -27.72 -20.43
CA LYS A 188 8.83 -28.87 -21.30
C LYS A 188 8.73 -28.53 -22.78
N TYR A 189 7.81 -27.62 -23.15
CA TYR A 189 7.69 -27.19 -24.54
C TYR A 189 8.82 -26.28 -24.98
N GLU A 190 9.26 -25.37 -24.10
CA GLU A 190 10.38 -24.46 -24.38
C GLU A 190 11.70 -25.26 -24.52
N ASN A 191 11.97 -26.18 -23.62
CA ASN A 191 13.16 -27.02 -23.67
C ASN A 191 13.17 -27.96 -24.90
N SER A 192 12.01 -28.34 -25.44
CA SER A 192 11.91 -29.16 -26.66
C SER A 192 12.17 -28.36 -27.93
N MET A 193 12.10 -27.04 -27.90
CA MET A 193 12.40 -26.14 -29.03
C MET A 193 13.87 -25.69 -29.08
N THR A 194 14.56 -25.69 -27.94
CA THR A 194 15.96 -25.27 -27.84
C THR A 194 16.95 -26.37 -28.22
N ASN A 195 16.46 -27.63 -28.30
CA ASN A 195 17.27 -28.80 -28.66
C ASN A 195 17.03 -29.28 -30.11
N LYS A 196 16.55 -28.39 -30.97
CA LYS A 196 16.47 -28.61 -32.43
C LYS A 196 17.19 -27.48 -33.15
#